data_7c5e0c249aac92b70ca12401dd52cb53
#
_entry.id   7c5e0c249aac92b70ca12401dd52cb53
#
_cell.length_a   1.000
_cell.length_b   1.000
_cell.length_c   1.000
_cell.angle_alpha   90.00
_cell.angle_beta   90.00
_cell.angle_gamma   90.00
#
_symmetry.space_group_name_H-M   'P 1'
#
loop_
_entity.id
_entity.type
_entity.pdbx_description
1 polymer ?
#
loop_
_entity_poly.entity_id
_entity_poly.type
_entity_poly.pdbx_seq_one_letter_code
_entity_poly.pdbx_strand_id
1 'polypeptide(L)'
;GVINFRTADASNVPVTRFFVEAGIFDRPRNRNWVWWDTPRVFSTLSFSHLQKIGKTDFGISTNLMTDEGYRRLNGERLARMNLKMKRFSSKAEGLNYGMNISSGLTQKKDFILWENADSGALKQSVTTASEFHGDFISIDPFVSFRKADRFRHDLRVRFHSARNRLPDDEEKNSDAVSLYAEYQFWYSFSERLDLTAGLSENYSRVNSNFFGDHQSLNLAAFTQLELKPFERLKTSAGLRVESYSLDGIHDKVVPIFRAGLNWQAADYTFLRASFGQGYRYPSIAEKFASTTLGSVRIIPNPDLLSESGWNSELGIKQGVMLGKVTGQADLSVFMMKNSNLIEFYFGLYPEGLGFRASNVEQARVYGTELEFTLNRRYDNAEIYATGGYTYIYPVDKSEINNEDIVYLKYRRKHSGKLYLYTNWKRLELGLNFNIRSKILNIDDVFLNIFTREAILPGFYDYWQADNKSYITIDLIPGYKINDRFTLSGAVKNLTNTEYMGRPGDIQPQRSYTLRFSGKF
;
A
#
# COMPACT_ATOMS: atom_id res chain seq x y z
N GLY A 1 -3.29 -8.98 -2.83
CA GLY A 1 -3.30 -8.45 -4.21
C GLY A 1 -1.98 -7.75 -4.54
N VAL A 2 -1.66 -7.67 -5.82
CA VAL A 2 -0.48 -6.94 -6.32
C VAL A 2 -0.96 -5.74 -7.11
N ILE A 3 -0.45 -4.54 -6.78
CA ILE A 3 -0.72 -3.32 -7.55
C ILE A 3 0.45 -3.09 -8.49
N ASN A 4 0.20 -3.08 -9.80
CA ASN A 4 1.21 -2.82 -10.82
C ASN A 4 1.06 -1.39 -11.35
N PHE A 5 2.00 -0.51 -11.03
CA PHE A 5 2.04 0.84 -11.56
C PHE A 5 2.88 0.88 -12.85
N ARG A 6 2.28 1.33 -13.93
CA ARG A 6 3.00 1.60 -15.18
C ARG A 6 3.12 3.10 -15.38
N THR A 7 4.36 3.59 -15.48
CA THR A 7 4.60 4.98 -15.85
C THR A 7 4.27 5.20 -17.33
N ALA A 8 3.75 6.38 -17.66
CA ALA A 8 3.44 6.74 -19.04
C ALA A 8 4.69 6.67 -19.93
N ASP A 9 4.51 6.23 -21.17
CA ASP A 9 5.54 6.35 -22.22
C ASP A 9 5.46 7.74 -22.85
N ALA A 10 6.58 8.20 -23.40
CA ALA A 10 6.64 9.49 -24.06
C ALA A 10 5.88 9.45 -25.40
N SER A 11 5.19 10.53 -25.70
CA SER A 11 4.58 10.78 -27.00
C SER A 11 5.47 11.72 -27.84
N ASN A 12 5.16 11.85 -29.13
CA ASN A 12 5.86 12.81 -30.00
C ASN A 12 5.62 14.27 -29.56
N VAL A 13 4.53 14.54 -28.87
CA VAL A 13 4.26 15.84 -28.27
C VAL A 13 4.77 15.81 -26.83
N PRO A 14 5.70 16.70 -26.45
CA PRO A 14 6.17 16.82 -25.08
C PRO A 14 5.00 17.12 -24.12
N VAL A 15 5.04 16.55 -22.93
CA VAL A 15 4.04 16.82 -21.90
C VAL A 15 4.74 17.27 -20.62
N THR A 16 4.48 18.50 -20.24
CA THR A 16 4.91 19.07 -18.95
C THR A 16 3.72 19.22 -18.03
N ARG A 17 3.84 18.81 -16.80
CA ARG A 17 2.81 19.00 -15.75
C ARG A 17 3.47 19.51 -14.49
N PHE A 18 2.77 20.39 -13.81
CA PHE A 18 3.14 20.80 -12.46
C PHE A 18 1.91 21.04 -11.61
N PHE A 19 2.06 20.97 -10.32
CA PHE A 19 1.12 21.55 -9.38
C PHE A 19 1.84 22.10 -8.14
N VAL A 20 1.22 23.12 -7.57
CA VAL A 20 1.53 23.65 -6.25
C VAL A 20 0.29 23.50 -5.40
N GLU A 21 0.46 22.96 -4.24
CA GLU A 21 -0.61 22.72 -3.27
C GLU A 21 -0.20 23.27 -1.90
N ALA A 22 -1.12 23.92 -1.22
CA ALA A 22 -0.98 24.32 0.16
C ALA A 22 -2.25 24.03 0.93
N GLY A 23 -2.13 23.65 2.18
CA GLY A 23 -3.26 23.33 3.02
C GLY A 23 -3.01 23.61 4.50
N ILE A 24 -4.11 23.58 5.24
CA ILE A 24 -4.13 23.79 6.69
C ILE A 24 -4.98 22.72 7.35
N PHE A 25 -4.60 22.35 8.57
CA PHE A 25 -5.42 21.53 9.45
C PHE A 25 -6.33 22.42 10.30
N ASP A 26 -7.61 22.07 10.36
CA ASP A 26 -8.57 22.70 11.26
C ASP A 26 -8.34 22.21 12.70
N ARG A 27 -9.05 22.79 13.63
CA ARG A 27 -9.06 22.30 15.01
C ARG A 27 -9.84 20.99 15.10
N PRO A 28 -9.38 20.00 15.91
CA PRO A 28 -10.11 18.76 16.13
C PRO A 28 -11.48 19.04 16.77
N ARG A 29 -12.38 18.06 16.67
CA ARG A 29 -13.71 18.14 17.29
C ARG A 29 -13.59 18.27 18.81
N ASN A 30 -12.73 17.47 19.44
CA ASN A 30 -12.38 17.64 20.84
C ASN A 30 -11.38 18.79 20.99
N ARG A 31 -11.84 19.92 21.51
CA ARG A 31 -11.05 21.15 21.64
C ARG A 31 -9.93 21.05 22.67
N ASN A 32 -10.01 20.13 23.61
CA ASN A 32 -8.95 19.89 24.59
C ASN A 32 -7.68 19.33 23.96
N TRP A 33 -7.77 18.74 22.74
CA TRP A 33 -6.63 18.18 22.02
C TRP A 33 -5.83 19.21 21.24
N VAL A 34 -6.30 20.46 21.17
CA VAL A 34 -5.57 21.56 20.49
C VAL A 34 -4.30 21.87 21.27
N TRP A 35 -3.15 21.68 20.64
CA TRP A 35 -1.84 21.91 21.23
C TRP A 35 -1.06 23.04 20.55
N TRP A 36 -1.63 23.65 19.53
CA TRP A 36 -1.02 24.73 18.74
C TRP A 36 -1.82 26.02 18.84
N ASP A 37 -1.11 27.15 18.73
CA ASP A 37 -1.72 28.49 18.69
C ASP A 37 -2.03 28.91 17.25
N THR A 38 -1.15 28.56 16.30
CA THR A 38 -1.34 28.82 14.86
C THR A 38 -1.65 27.52 14.11
N PRO A 39 -2.59 27.56 13.15
CA PRO A 39 -2.94 26.37 12.37
C PRO A 39 -1.71 25.72 11.75
N ARG A 40 -1.69 24.40 11.79
CA ARG A 40 -0.62 23.57 11.18
C ARG A 40 -0.81 23.55 9.67
N VAL A 41 0.27 23.73 8.94
CA VAL A 41 0.25 23.85 7.48
C VAL A 41 1.00 22.72 6.82
N PHE A 42 0.63 22.45 5.57
CA PHE A 42 1.35 21.54 4.69
C PHE A 42 1.39 22.08 3.26
N SER A 43 2.40 21.73 2.50
CA SER A 43 2.51 22.13 1.11
C SER A 43 3.21 21.07 0.27
N THR A 44 2.89 21.05 -1.03
CA THR A 44 3.50 20.15 -2.00
C THR A 44 3.74 20.88 -3.31
N LEU A 45 4.94 20.72 -3.86
CA LEU A 45 5.28 21.09 -5.24
C LEU A 45 5.60 19.81 -6.01
N SER A 46 4.95 19.63 -7.16
CA SER A 46 5.25 18.53 -8.08
C SER A 46 5.47 19.06 -9.48
N PHE A 47 6.47 18.51 -10.14
CA PHE A 47 6.80 18.79 -11.53
C PHE A 47 7.07 17.48 -12.26
N SER A 48 6.65 17.40 -13.53
CA SER A 48 7.03 16.30 -14.42
C SER A 48 7.11 16.76 -15.86
N HIS A 49 8.09 16.25 -16.58
CA HIS A 49 8.27 16.46 -18.02
C HIS A 49 8.54 15.13 -18.69
N LEU A 50 7.86 14.87 -19.80
CA LEU A 50 7.97 13.66 -20.59
C LEU A 50 8.08 14.03 -22.06
N GLN A 51 9.16 13.58 -22.73
CA GLN A 51 9.45 13.93 -24.11
C GLN A 51 10.09 12.75 -24.84
N LYS A 52 9.75 12.60 -26.11
CA LYS A 52 10.43 11.71 -27.04
C LYS A 52 11.44 12.50 -27.86
N ILE A 53 12.70 12.09 -27.82
CA ILE A 53 13.80 12.69 -28.55
C ILE A 53 14.36 11.63 -29.51
N GLY A 54 13.97 11.69 -30.78
CA GLY A 54 14.29 10.67 -31.78
C GLY A 54 13.71 9.31 -31.37
N LYS A 55 14.58 8.32 -31.11
CA LYS A 55 14.20 6.98 -30.65
C LYS A 55 14.31 6.79 -29.12
N THR A 56 14.43 7.88 -28.38
CA THR A 56 14.60 7.83 -26.93
C THR A 56 13.44 8.54 -26.25
N ASP A 57 12.73 7.83 -25.36
CA ASP A 57 11.79 8.40 -24.41
C ASP A 57 12.58 8.90 -23.21
N PHE A 58 12.37 10.15 -22.83
CA PHE A 58 12.98 10.79 -21.68
C PHE A 58 11.88 11.31 -20.75
N GLY A 59 12.04 11.10 -19.46
CA GLY A 59 11.14 11.62 -18.44
C GLY A 59 11.88 12.04 -17.20
N ILE A 60 11.47 13.16 -16.62
CA ILE A 60 11.93 13.64 -15.31
C ILE A 60 10.72 14.02 -14.47
N SER A 61 10.76 13.71 -13.20
CA SER A 61 9.79 14.23 -12.25
C SER A 61 10.41 14.51 -10.89
N THR A 62 9.87 15.51 -10.20
CA THR A 62 10.24 15.84 -8.84
C THR A 62 9.01 16.09 -8.00
N ASN A 63 9.12 15.81 -6.70
CA ASN A 63 8.10 16.09 -5.70
C ASN A 63 8.80 16.61 -4.45
N LEU A 64 8.37 17.78 -3.98
CA LEU A 64 8.81 18.40 -2.74
C LEU A 64 7.59 18.56 -1.85
N MET A 65 7.67 18.12 -0.60
CA MET A 65 6.59 18.20 0.36
C MET A 65 7.12 18.67 1.72
N THR A 66 6.35 19.51 2.37
CA THR A 66 6.51 19.83 3.78
C THR A 66 5.16 19.68 4.47
N ASP A 67 5.15 19.01 5.60
CA ASP A 67 3.99 18.87 6.47
C ASP A 67 4.44 19.13 7.90
N GLU A 68 3.87 20.13 8.54
CA GLU A 68 4.17 20.42 9.94
C GLU A 68 3.55 19.40 10.91
N GLY A 69 2.65 18.56 10.40
CA GLY A 69 1.91 17.56 11.17
C GLY A 69 0.81 18.18 12.05
N TYR A 70 -0.36 17.55 12.08
CA TYR A 70 -1.45 17.93 12.97
C TYR A 70 -1.23 17.41 14.40
N ARG A 71 -0.35 16.44 14.59
CA ARG A 71 0.10 15.93 15.90
C ARG A 71 1.43 16.58 16.27
N ARG A 72 1.66 16.78 17.55
CA ARG A 72 2.93 17.32 18.05
C ARG A 72 4.06 16.32 17.77
N LEU A 73 5.19 16.79 17.28
CA LEU A 73 6.34 15.97 16.90
C LEU A 73 6.00 14.91 15.84
N ASN A 74 5.26 15.30 14.79
CA ASN A 74 4.89 14.43 13.67
C ASN A 74 5.01 15.13 12.31
N GLY A 75 5.95 16.04 12.17
CA GLY A 75 6.19 16.73 10.88
C GLY A 75 7.01 15.89 9.91
N GLU A 76 6.86 16.18 8.61
CA GLU A 76 7.59 15.50 7.54
C GLU A 76 8.07 16.50 6.48
N ARG A 77 9.28 16.30 5.97
CA ARG A 77 9.82 16.95 4.78
C ARG A 77 10.32 15.89 3.83
N LEU A 78 9.96 16.02 2.57
CA LEU A 78 10.26 15.05 1.54
C LEU A 78 10.74 15.74 0.27
N ALA A 79 11.84 15.26 -0.31
CA ALA A 79 12.27 15.58 -1.66
C ALA A 79 12.48 14.29 -2.45
N ARG A 80 11.84 14.14 -3.61
CA ARG A 80 12.00 12.99 -4.50
C ARG A 80 12.27 13.45 -5.92
N MET A 81 13.15 12.72 -6.61
CA MET A 81 13.45 12.92 -8.02
C MET A 81 13.41 11.56 -8.73
N ASN A 82 12.83 11.54 -9.92
CA ASN A 82 12.83 10.36 -10.77
C ASN A 82 13.27 10.76 -12.18
N LEU A 83 14.13 9.93 -12.77
CA LEU A 83 14.56 10.00 -14.15
C LEU A 83 14.17 8.72 -14.85
N LYS A 84 13.64 8.83 -16.06
CA LYS A 84 13.30 7.69 -16.93
C LYS A 84 13.95 7.90 -18.28
N MET A 85 14.63 6.88 -18.76
CA MET A 85 15.15 6.84 -20.12
C MET A 85 14.87 5.47 -20.72
N LYS A 86 14.27 5.45 -21.93
CA LYS A 86 14.00 4.23 -22.70
C LYS A 86 14.35 4.48 -24.14
N ARG A 87 15.22 3.66 -24.71
CA ARG A 87 15.67 3.76 -26.08
C ARG A 87 15.20 2.57 -26.90
N PHE A 88 14.64 2.85 -28.07
CA PHE A 88 14.30 1.85 -29.08
C PHE A 88 15.48 1.69 -30.04
N SER A 89 15.94 0.45 -30.23
CA SER A 89 17.06 0.16 -31.11
C SER A 89 16.73 0.52 -32.58
N SER A 90 17.73 1.04 -33.28
CA SER A 90 17.64 1.24 -34.73
C SER A 90 18.19 0.07 -35.54
N LYS A 91 18.98 -0.81 -34.89
CA LYS A 91 19.65 -1.95 -35.52
C LYS A 91 18.91 -3.26 -35.36
N ALA A 92 18.16 -3.42 -34.26
CA ALA A 92 17.41 -4.64 -33.95
C ALA A 92 15.95 -4.26 -33.67
N GLU A 93 15.06 -4.61 -34.59
CA GLU A 93 13.64 -4.41 -34.44
C GLU A 93 13.10 -5.16 -33.19
N GLY A 94 12.24 -4.53 -32.42
CA GLY A 94 11.68 -5.08 -31.18
C GLY A 94 12.58 -4.98 -29.95
N LEU A 95 13.85 -4.54 -30.10
CA LEU A 95 14.75 -4.32 -28.97
C LEU A 95 14.55 -2.92 -28.40
N ASN A 96 14.28 -2.85 -27.10
CA ASN A 96 14.34 -1.63 -26.33
C ASN A 96 15.08 -1.87 -25.00
N TYR A 97 15.73 -0.82 -24.52
CA TYR A 97 16.46 -0.85 -23.26
C TYR A 97 16.42 0.52 -22.61
N GLY A 98 16.65 0.54 -21.33
CA GLY A 98 16.60 1.79 -20.60
C GLY A 98 16.94 1.64 -19.14
N MET A 99 16.70 2.72 -18.43
CA MET A 99 16.98 2.82 -17.01
C MET A 99 16.00 3.80 -16.36
N ASN A 100 15.52 3.46 -15.18
CA ASN A 100 14.87 4.41 -14.28
C ASN A 100 15.78 4.64 -13.08
N ILE A 101 15.89 5.90 -12.65
CA ILE A 101 16.62 6.29 -11.45
C ILE A 101 15.63 7.02 -10.56
N SER A 102 15.51 6.59 -9.31
CA SER A 102 14.71 7.24 -8.28
C SER A 102 15.59 7.55 -7.08
N SER A 103 15.51 8.77 -6.58
CA SER A 103 16.22 9.19 -5.38
C SER A 103 15.31 10.02 -4.49
N GLY A 104 15.50 9.95 -3.19
CA GLY A 104 14.72 10.71 -2.23
C GLY A 104 15.47 11.01 -0.95
N LEU A 105 15.09 12.14 -0.36
CA LEU A 105 15.50 12.58 0.96
C LEU A 105 14.23 12.75 1.79
N THR A 106 14.24 12.25 3.01
CA THR A 106 13.11 12.36 3.94
C THR A 106 13.63 12.77 5.31
N GLN A 107 12.99 13.76 5.91
CA GLN A 107 13.12 14.08 7.32
C GLN A 107 11.74 13.92 7.93
N LYS A 108 11.59 13.03 8.91
CA LYS A 108 10.29 12.67 9.45
C LYS A 108 10.35 12.45 10.95
N LYS A 109 9.30 12.89 11.64
CA LYS A 109 9.07 12.58 13.06
C LYS A 109 7.90 11.64 13.17
N ASP A 110 8.11 10.48 13.80
CA ASP A 110 7.04 9.49 13.98
C ASP A 110 6.28 9.71 15.27
N PHE A 111 4.95 9.55 15.15
CA PHE A 111 4.03 9.54 16.28
C PHE A 111 3.70 8.08 16.64
N ILE A 112 4.03 7.66 17.84
CA ILE A 112 3.88 6.26 18.25
C ILE A 112 2.75 6.12 19.26
N LEU A 113 2.80 6.85 20.36
CA LEU A 113 1.84 6.78 21.46
C LEU A 113 1.43 8.17 21.89
N TRP A 114 0.17 8.39 22.18
CA TRP A 114 -0.30 9.66 22.73
C TRP A 114 0.08 9.84 24.22
N GLU A 115 0.04 11.07 24.71
CA GLU A 115 0.31 11.34 26.12
C GLU A 115 -0.84 10.89 27.03
N ASN A 116 -2.08 11.15 26.63
CA ASN A 116 -3.31 10.71 27.31
C ASN A 116 -4.54 10.99 26.42
N ALA A 117 -5.68 10.39 26.75
CA ALA A 117 -6.92 10.57 26.01
C ALA A 117 -7.56 11.95 26.20
N ASP A 118 -7.41 12.61 27.35
CA ASP A 118 -8.17 13.81 27.72
C ASP A 118 -7.72 15.07 26.96
N SER A 119 -6.41 15.37 27.00
CA SER A 119 -5.83 16.57 26.41
C SER A 119 -4.57 16.31 25.60
N GLY A 120 -4.09 15.06 25.58
CA GLY A 120 -2.84 14.64 24.98
C GLY A 120 -2.98 13.73 23.77
N ALA A 121 -4.19 13.49 23.23
CA ALA A 121 -4.40 12.55 22.13
C ALA A 121 -3.70 12.94 20.82
N LEU A 122 -3.38 14.23 20.61
CA LEU A 122 -2.56 14.72 19.50
C LEU A 122 -1.14 15.14 19.92
N LYS A 123 -0.71 14.74 21.11
CA LYS A 123 0.63 14.96 21.64
C LYS A 123 1.28 13.63 21.97
N GLN A 124 2.59 13.54 21.84
CA GLN A 124 3.37 12.40 22.32
C GLN A 124 4.47 12.86 23.27
N SER A 125 4.90 11.96 24.13
CA SER A 125 6.05 12.20 24.98
C SER A 125 7.31 12.43 24.15
N VAL A 126 8.18 13.31 24.59
CA VAL A 126 9.49 13.53 23.96
C VAL A 126 10.31 12.23 23.97
N THR A 127 10.13 11.38 25.00
CA THR A 127 10.85 10.10 25.13
C THR A 127 10.41 9.04 24.10
N THR A 128 9.23 9.20 23.50
CA THR A 128 8.74 8.30 22.44
C THR A 128 8.87 8.91 21.04
N ALA A 129 9.22 10.20 20.96
CA ALA A 129 9.45 10.89 19.69
C ALA A 129 10.76 10.43 19.07
N SER A 130 10.73 10.07 17.81
CA SER A 130 11.92 9.76 17.03
C SER A 130 11.91 10.61 15.77
N GLU A 131 13.06 11.22 15.47
CA GLU A 131 13.28 11.90 14.20
C GLU A 131 14.22 11.08 13.35
N PHE A 132 13.82 10.77 12.11
CA PHE A 132 14.75 10.16 11.19
C PHE A 132 15.00 10.99 9.95
N HIS A 133 16.24 10.89 9.49
CA HIS A 133 16.71 11.37 8.22
C HIS A 133 16.96 10.17 7.33
N GLY A 134 16.11 9.98 6.34
CA GLY A 134 16.21 8.89 5.37
C GLY A 134 16.69 9.40 4.03
N ASP A 135 17.56 8.66 3.38
CA ASP A 135 17.87 8.85 1.98
C ASP A 135 17.87 7.52 1.23
N PHE A 136 17.52 7.55 -0.04
CA PHE A 136 17.59 6.37 -0.88
C PHE A 136 17.95 6.70 -2.32
N ILE A 137 18.53 5.72 -2.98
CA ILE A 137 18.70 5.68 -4.43
C ILE A 137 18.31 4.31 -4.97
N SER A 138 17.53 4.30 -6.07
CA SER A 138 17.23 3.10 -6.85
C SER A 138 17.66 3.32 -8.29
N ILE A 139 18.32 2.32 -8.89
CA ILE A 139 18.73 2.31 -10.29
C ILE A 139 18.17 1.04 -10.90
N ASP A 140 17.25 1.18 -11.85
CA ASP A 140 16.47 0.10 -12.45
C ASP A 140 16.78 -0.02 -13.96
N PRO A 141 17.89 -0.62 -14.40
CA PRO A 141 18.12 -0.91 -15.80
C PRO A 141 17.24 -2.05 -16.29
N PHE A 142 16.85 -1.99 -17.56
CA PHE A 142 16.07 -3.05 -18.18
C PHE A 142 16.41 -3.20 -19.66
N VAL A 143 16.20 -4.40 -20.16
CA VAL A 143 16.26 -4.76 -21.58
C VAL A 143 15.02 -5.57 -21.91
N SER A 144 14.34 -5.24 -23.00
CA SER A 144 13.21 -6.00 -23.53
C SER A 144 13.43 -6.23 -25.03
N PHE A 145 13.28 -7.46 -25.45
CA PHE A 145 13.32 -7.84 -26.84
C PHE A 145 12.05 -8.60 -27.21
N ARG A 146 11.33 -8.11 -28.21
CA ARG A 146 10.14 -8.75 -28.75
C ARG A 146 10.31 -8.97 -30.24
N LYS A 147 10.10 -10.20 -30.69
CA LYS A 147 10.13 -10.52 -32.12
C LYS A 147 8.78 -11.07 -32.56
N ALA A 148 8.17 -10.37 -33.51
CA ALA A 148 6.80 -10.57 -33.90
C ALA A 148 5.90 -10.70 -32.64
N ASP A 149 4.71 -11.24 -32.73
CA ASP A 149 3.89 -11.52 -31.57
C ASP A 149 4.12 -12.93 -31.00
N ARG A 150 5.32 -13.46 -31.19
CA ARG A 150 5.62 -14.85 -30.92
C ARG A 150 6.50 -15.09 -29.70
N PHE A 151 7.45 -14.21 -29.40
CA PHE A 151 8.24 -14.31 -28.18
C PHE A 151 8.75 -12.96 -27.67
N ARG A 152 8.96 -12.89 -26.37
CA ARG A 152 9.50 -11.75 -25.67
C ARG A 152 10.46 -12.18 -24.58
N HIS A 153 11.57 -11.47 -24.48
CA HIS A 153 12.54 -11.57 -23.41
C HIS A 153 12.55 -10.26 -22.65
N ASP A 154 12.40 -10.30 -21.35
CA ASP A 154 12.53 -9.16 -20.46
C ASP A 154 13.58 -9.47 -19.40
N LEU A 155 14.59 -8.61 -19.31
CA LEU A 155 15.53 -8.58 -18.19
C LEU A 155 15.34 -7.28 -17.44
N ARG A 156 15.12 -7.37 -16.14
CA ARG A 156 14.99 -6.24 -15.24
C ARG A 156 15.92 -6.42 -14.06
N VAL A 157 16.62 -5.37 -13.73
CA VAL A 157 17.50 -5.34 -12.56
C VAL A 157 17.13 -4.13 -11.72
N ARG A 158 17.22 -4.22 -10.42
CA ARG A 158 17.13 -3.11 -9.48
C ARG A 158 18.29 -3.17 -8.52
N PHE A 159 19.05 -2.12 -8.47
CA PHE A 159 19.91 -1.79 -7.35
C PHE A 159 19.18 -0.76 -6.48
N HIS A 160 19.10 -1.03 -5.18
CA HIS A 160 18.49 -0.12 -4.21
C HIS A 160 19.40 0.01 -3.00
N SER A 161 19.65 1.24 -2.59
CA SER A 161 20.35 1.56 -1.34
C SER A 161 19.49 2.55 -0.55
N ALA A 162 19.33 2.28 0.73
CA ALA A 162 18.62 3.15 1.66
C ALA A 162 19.42 3.31 2.95
N ARG A 163 19.43 4.53 3.48
CA ARG A 163 20.07 4.85 4.76
C ARG A 163 19.05 5.54 5.65
N ASN A 164 19.02 5.14 6.90
CA ASN A 164 18.23 5.80 7.94
C ASN A 164 19.16 6.24 9.05
N ARG A 165 19.05 7.50 9.43
CA ARG A 165 19.82 8.12 10.51
C ARG A 165 18.88 8.73 11.52
N LEU A 166 19.12 8.45 12.78
CA LEU A 166 18.42 9.06 13.90
C LEU A 166 19.41 9.98 14.62
N PRO A 167 19.31 11.32 14.41
CA PRO A 167 20.28 12.26 14.99
C PRO A 167 20.34 12.23 16.51
N ASP A 168 19.21 11.89 17.16
CA ASP A 168 19.10 11.85 18.62
C ASP A 168 19.39 10.45 19.20
N ASP A 169 19.60 9.44 18.35
CA ASP A 169 19.83 8.05 18.78
C ASP A 169 20.55 7.25 17.67
N GLU A 170 21.87 7.42 17.60
CA GLU A 170 22.71 6.76 16.59
C GLU A 170 22.67 5.22 16.69
N GLU A 171 22.30 4.66 17.86
CA GLU A 171 22.15 3.23 18.04
C GLU A 171 21.01 2.65 17.19
N LYS A 172 20.14 3.48 16.64
CA LYS A 172 19.07 3.09 15.72
C LYS A 172 19.37 3.36 14.25
N ASN A 173 20.60 3.72 13.90
CA ASN A 173 21.01 3.89 12.51
C ASN A 173 20.97 2.57 11.74
N SER A 174 20.61 2.65 10.46
CA SER A 174 20.61 1.49 9.58
C SER A 174 20.94 1.84 8.13
N ASP A 175 21.67 0.95 7.47
CA ASP A 175 22.02 0.97 6.06
C ASP A 175 21.51 -0.31 5.41
N ALA A 176 20.83 -0.19 4.27
CA ALA A 176 20.34 -1.33 3.52
C ALA A 176 20.74 -1.22 2.05
N VAL A 177 21.15 -2.35 1.48
CA VAL A 177 21.41 -2.49 0.05
C VAL A 177 20.68 -3.71 -0.45
N SER A 178 19.99 -3.62 -1.58
CA SER A 178 19.42 -4.77 -2.25
C SER A 178 19.72 -4.77 -3.76
N LEU A 179 19.90 -5.96 -4.29
CA LEU A 179 20.01 -6.24 -5.71
C LEU A 179 18.91 -7.23 -6.09
N TYR A 180 18.02 -6.82 -6.96
CA TYR A 180 17.00 -7.67 -7.55
C TYR A 180 17.28 -7.85 -9.03
N ALA A 181 17.20 -9.06 -9.54
CA ALA A 181 17.26 -9.39 -10.95
C ALA A 181 16.13 -10.34 -11.33
N GLU A 182 15.48 -10.07 -12.45
CA GLU A 182 14.43 -10.94 -12.99
C GLU A 182 14.63 -11.07 -14.50
N TYR A 183 14.69 -12.32 -14.97
CA TYR A 183 14.57 -12.64 -16.37
C TYR A 183 13.26 -13.35 -16.64
N GLN A 184 12.49 -12.85 -17.59
CA GLN A 184 11.21 -13.42 -18.02
C GLN A 184 11.24 -13.71 -19.52
N PHE A 185 10.87 -14.92 -19.88
CA PHE A 185 10.63 -15.34 -21.25
C PHE A 185 9.15 -15.61 -21.45
N TRP A 186 8.57 -15.01 -22.48
CA TRP A 186 7.21 -15.29 -22.91
C TRP A 186 7.24 -15.85 -24.33
N TYR A 187 6.46 -16.90 -24.58
CA TYR A 187 6.34 -17.56 -25.87
C TYR A 187 4.89 -17.92 -26.17
N SER A 188 4.40 -17.54 -27.37
CA SER A 188 3.10 -17.93 -27.89
C SER A 188 3.26 -19.12 -28.83
N PHE A 189 2.82 -20.30 -28.40
CA PHE A 189 2.80 -21.51 -29.22
C PHE A 189 1.74 -21.40 -30.31
N SER A 190 0.59 -20.79 -29.97
CA SER A 190 -0.54 -20.56 -30.85
C SER A 190 -1.40 -19.42 -30.31
N GLU A 191 -2.44 -19.01 -31.02
CA GLU A 191 -3.44 -18.02 -30.53
C GLU A 191 -4.16 -18.48 -29.25
N ARG A 192 -4.00 -19.77 -28.89
CA ARG A 192 -4.69 -20.40 -27.75
C ARG A 192 -3.78 -20.79 -26.60
N LEU A 193 -2.47 -20.80 -26.79
CA LEU A 193 -1.53 -21.30 -25.78
C LEU A 193 -0.31 -20.40 -25.68
N ASP A 194 -0.15 -19.76 -24.53
CA ASP A 194 0.98 -18.93 -24.16
C ASP A 194 1.71 -19.53 -22.97
N LEU A 195 3.04 -19.47 -23.00
CA LEU A 195 3.94 -19.84 -21.92
C LEU A 195 4.67 -18.59 -21.42
N THR A 196 4.69 -18.40 -20.13
CA THR A 196 5.62 -17.50 -19.45
C THR A 196 6.52 -18.33 -18.53
N ALA A 197 7.83 -18.15 -18.61
CA ALA A 197 8.79 -18.77 -17.70
C ALA A 197 9.86 -17.76 -17.29
N GLY A 198 10.47 -17.92 -16.13
CA GLY A 198 11.48 -16.98 -15.68
C GLY A 198 12.21 -17.41 -14.42
N LEU A 199 13.23 -16.61 -14.12
CA LEU A 199 14.06 -16.71 -12.94
C LEU A 199 14.07 -15.38 -12.24
N SER A 200 14.14 -15.36 -10.92
CA SER A 200 14.34 -14.14 -10.15
C SER A 200 15.29 -14.38 -8.99
N GLU A 201 16.07 -13.36 -8.69
CA GLU A 201 17.00 -13.29 -7.56
C GLU A 201 16.74 -11.99 -6.80
N ASN A 202 16.79 -12.07 -5.48
CA ASN A 202 16.78 -10.90 -4.60
C ASN A 202 17.81 -11.11 -3.49
N TYR A 203 18.92 -10.40 -3.58
CA TYR A 203 19.93 -10.31 -2.54
C TYR A 203 19.69 -9.03 -1.74
N SER A 204 19.75 -9.11 -0.41
CA SER A 204 19.65 -7.97 0.48
C SER A 204 20.67 -8.06 1.62
N ARG A 205 21.25 -6.92 1.95
CA ARG A 205 22.14 -6.76 3.10
C ARG A 205 21.71 -5.56 3.92
N VAL A 206 21.64 -5.74 5.23
CA VAL A 206 21.34 -4.70 6.21
C VAL A 206 22.50 -4.65 7.20
N ASN A 207 22.98 -3.44 7.48
CA ASN A 207 23.91 -3.16 8.56
C ASN A 207 23.18 -2.20 9.51
N SER A 208 23.00 -2.61 10.77
CA SER A 208 22.17 -1.84 11.70
C SER A 208 22.52 -2.15 13.15
N ASN A 209 22.71 -1.12 13.94
CA ASN A 209 22.85 -1.28 15.39
C ASN A 209 21.55 -1.78 16.06
N PHE A 210 20.43 -1.63 15.37
CA PHE A 210 19.07 -1.88 15.82
C PHE A 210 18.52 -3.26 15.40
N PHE A 211 18.93 -3.77 14.22
CA PHE A 211 18.56 -5.10 13.72
C PHE A 211 19.74 -6.08 13.78
N GLY A 212 20.98 -5.62 13.90
CA GLY A 212 22.18 -6.36 13.62
C GLY A 212 22.57 -6.32 12.14
N ASP A 213 23.64 -7.03 11.83
CA ASP A 213 24.18 -7.15 10.47
C ASP A 213 23.72 -8.46 9.86
N HIS A 214 22.86 -8.38 8.85
CA HIS A 214 22.24 -9.55 8.23
C HIS A 214 22.26 -9.48 6.72
N GLN A 215 22.29 -10.65 6.08
CA GLN A 215 22.18 -10.79 4.64
C GLN A 215 21.18 -11.89 4.26
N SER A 216 20.41 -11.65 3.21
CA SER A 216 19.45 -12.63 2.71
C SER A 216 19.54 -12.80 1.20
N LEU A 217 19.27 -14.01 0.74
CA LEU A 217 19.19 -14.35 -0.67
C LEU A 217 17.91 -15.14 -0.93
N ASN A 218 17.06 -14.63 -1.85
CA ASN A 218 15.91 -15.34 -2.36
C ASN A 218 16.10 -15.64 -3.83
N LEU A 219 16.03 -16.91 -4.21
CA LEU A 219 16.07 -17.39 -5.58
C LEU A 219 14.74 -18.02 -5.94
N ALA A 220 14.23 -17.74 -7.13
CA ALA A 220 13.02 -18.41 -7.59
C ALA A 220 13.04 -18.70 -9.09
N ALA A 221 12.43 -19.83 -9.45
CA ALA A 221 12.07 -20.17 -10.82
C ALA A 221 10.54 -20.23 -10.93
N PHE A 222 9.98 -19.75 -12.02
CA PHE A 222 8.55 -19.77 -12.23
C PHE A 222 8.16 -20.10 -13.66
N THR A 223 6.98 -20.68 -13.81
CA THR A 223 6.34 -20.91 -15.10
C THR A 223 4.85 -20.70 -14.99
N GLN A 224 4.22 -20.23 -16.05
CA GLN A 224 2.78 -20.06 -16.17
C GLN A 224 2.34 -20.43 -17.59
N LEU A 225 1.31 -21.22 -17.68
CA LEU A 225 0.60 -21.53 -18.91
C LEU A 225 -0.72 -20.78 -18.95
N GLU A 226 -1.01 -20.14 -20.07
CA GLU A 226 -2.30 -19.53 -20.35
C GLU A 226 -2.94 -20.26 -21.55
N LEU A 227 -4.12 -20.81 -21.34
CA LEU A 227 -4.85 -21.57 -22.33
C LEU A 227 -6.20 -20.91 -22.61
N LYS A 228 -6.54 -20.79 -23.90
CA LYS A 228 -7.86 -20.37 -24.41
C LYS A 228 -8.53 -21.55 -25.12
N PRO A 229 -9.19 -22.47 -24.38
CA PRO A 229 -9.80 -23.67 -24.97
C PRO A 229 -10.82 -23.29 -26.06
N PHE A 230 -11.55 -22.19 -25.85
CA PHE A 230 -12.44 -21.55 -26.80
C PHE A 230 -12.44 -20.03 -26.56
N GLU A 231 -12.99 -19.26 -27.51
CA GLU A 231 -12.88 -17.79 -27.54
C GLU A 231 -13.32 -17.09 -26.23
N ARG A 232 -14.35 -17.64 -25.58
CA ARG A 232 -14.96 -17.05 -24.38
C ARG A 232 -14.36 -17.55 -23.06
N LEU A 233 -13.41 -18.51 -23.07
CA LEU A 233 -12.79 -19.07 -21.88
C LEU A 233 -11.28 -18.86 -21.90
N LYS A 234 -10.76 -18.27 -20.83
CA LYS A 234 -9.32 -18.18 -20.54
C LYS A 234 -9.03 -18.89 -19.22
N THR A 235 -8.05 -19.74 -19.23
CA THR A 235 -7.54 -20.42 -18.03
C THR A 235 -6.06 -20.17 -17.88
N SER A 236 -5.57 -20.18 -16.66
CA SER A 236 -4.15 -20.08 -16.36
C SER A 236 -3.77 -21.02 -15.24
N ALA A 237 -2.57 -21.58 -15.33
CA ALA A 237 -1.95 -22.37 -14.28
C ALA A 237 -0.48 -21.98 -14.15
N GLY A 238 0.00 -21.78 -12.94
CA GLY A 238 1.37 -21.36 -12.67
C GLY A 238 1.97 -22.10 -11.50
N LEU A 239 3.27 -22.32 -11.58
CA LEU A 239 4.12 -22.86 -10.54
C LEU A 239 5.30 -21.92 -10.34
N ARG A 240 5.59 -21.60 -9.08
CA ARG A 240 6.80 -20.92 -8.64
C ARG A 240 7.49 -21.76 -7.58
N VAL A 241 8.78 -21.92 -7.69
CA VAL A 241 9.59 -22.62 -6.70
C VAL A 241 10.58 -21.61 -6.13
N GLU A 242 10.56 -21.45 -4.81
CA GLU A 242 11.41 -20.48 -4.10
C GLU A 242 12.39 -21.18 -3.17
N SER A 243 13.60 -20.63 -3.08
CA SER A 243 14.62 -20.95 -2.12
C SER A 243 15.08 -19.66 -1.43
N TYR A 244 15.14 -19.68 -0.12
CA TYR A 244 15.56 -18.54 0.69
C TYR A 244 16.68 -18.95 1.64
N SER A 245 17.60 -18.02 1.86
CA SER A 245 18.60 -18.15 2.91
C SER A 245 18.78 -16.81 3.64
N LEU A 246 19.04 -16.89 4.92
CA LEU A 246 19.34 -15.78 5.81
C LEU A 246 20.62 -16.10 6.58
N ASP A 247 21.66 -15.29 6.43
CA ASP A 247 22.98 -15.47 7.03
C ASP A 247 23.61 -16.84 6.74
N GLY A 248 23.35 -17.38 5.54
CA GLY A 248 23.83 -18.69 5.12
C GLY A 248 22.99 -19.88 5.62
N ILE A 249 21.96 -19.63 6.42
CA ILE A 249 21.00 -20.66 6.84
C ILE A 249 19.90 -20.76 5.78
N HIS A 250 19.73 -21.95 5.21
CA HIS A 250 18.75 -22.19 4.15
C HIS A 250 17.42 -22.67 4.72
N ASP A 251 16.34 -22.02 4.27
CA ASP A 251 14.98 -22.51 4.47
C ASP A 251 14.61 -23.62 3.47
N LYS A 252 13.48 -24.27 3.72
CA LYS A 252 12.93 -25.28 2.81
C LYS A 252 12.61 -24.65 1.45
N VAL A 253 12.88 -25.41 0.39
CA VAL A 253 12.41 -25.05 -0.96
C VAL A 253 10.89 -25.19 -1.01
N VAL A 254 10.20 -24.15 -1.46
CA VAL A 254 8.73 -24.06 -1.40
C VAL A 254 8.13 -23.96 -2.80
N PRO A 255 7.32 -24.95 -3.21
CA PRO A 255 6.49 -24.84 -4.41
C PRO A 255 5.22 -24.03 -4.09
N ILE A 256 4.85 -23.10 -4.98
CA ILE A 256 3.72 -22.21 -4.87
C ILE A 256 2.89 -22.33 -6.15
N PHE A 257 1.64 -22.80 -6.03
CA PHE A 257 0.73 -23.02 -7.13
C PHE A 257 -0.28 -21.88 -7.25
N ARG A 258 -0.64 -21.56 -8.49
CA ARG A 258 -1.72 -20.61 -8.82
C ARG A 258 -2.53 -21.15 -10.00
N ALA A 259 -3.84 -20.92 -9.94
CA ALA A 259 -4.74 -21.26 -11.04
C ALA A 259 -5.81 -20.17 -11.17
N GLY A 260 -6.25 -19.92 -12.39
CA GLY A 260 -7.27 -18.92 -12.67
C GLY A 260 -8.14 -19.33 -13.86
N LEU A 261 -9.39 -18.90 -13.82
CA LEU A 261 -10.36 -19.07 -14.87
C LEU A 261 -11.14 -17.78 -15.06
N ASN A 262 -11.32 -17.38 -16.31
CA ASN A 262 -12.20 -16.28 -16.68
C ASN A 262 -13.06 -16.74 -17.87
N TRP A 263 -14.37 -16.78 -17.65
CA TRP A 263 -15.35 -17.21 -18.64
C TRP A 263 -16.34 -16.09 -18.94
N GLN A 264 -16.38 -15.67 -20.20
CA GLN A 264 -17.42 -14.79 -20.72
C GLN A 264 -18.70 -15.59 -20.96
N ALA A 265 -19.53 -15.71 -19.91
CA ALA A 265 -20.77 -16.50 -19.94
C ALA A 265 -21.84 -15.89 -20.86
N ALA A 266 -21.86 -14.53 -20.98
CA ALA A 266 -22.66 -13.78 -21.94
C ALA A 266 -21.87 -12.53 -22.39
N ASP A 267 -22.41 -11.75 -23.34
CA ASP A 267 -21.67 -10.64 -23.95
C ASP A 267 -21.13 -9.62 -22.94
N TYR A 268 -21.81 -9.42 -21.82
CA TYR A 268 -21.42 -8.49 -20.75
C TYR A 268 -21.29 -9.15 -19.39
N THR A 269 -21.29 -10.50 -19.33
CA THR A 269 -21.22 -11.27 -18.08
C THR A 269 -19.96 -12.12 -18.07
N PHE A 270 -19.12 -11.91 -17.06
CA PHE A 270 -17.89 -12.64 -16.86
C PHE A 270 -17.90 -13.34 -15.50
N LEU A 271 -17.67 -14.64 -15.52
CA LEU A 271 -17.45 -15.44 -14.32
C LEU A 271 -15.95 -15.67 -14.14
N ARG A 272 -15.45 -15.49 -12.93
CA ARG A 272 -14.06 -15.77 -12.62
C ARG A 272 -13.95 -16.69 -11.41
N ALA A 273 -12.95 -17.54 -11.46
CA ALA A 273 -12.51 -18.32 -10.32
C ALA A 273 -10.98 -18.21 -10.20
N SER A 274 -10.47 -18.11 -9.00
CA SER A 274 -9.05 -18.13 -8.77
C SER A 274 -8.68 -18.92 -7.51
N PHE A 275 -7.52 -19.55 -7.56
CA PHE A 275 -6.87 -20.17 -6.44
C PHE A 275 -5.39 -19.78 -6.45
N GLY A 276 -4.85 -19.40 -5.29
CA GLY A 276 -3.44 -19.05 -5.19
C GLY A 276 -2.89 -19.41 -3.82
N GLN A 277 -1.73 -20.07 -3.83
CA GLN A 277 -0.91 -20.22 -2.64
C GLN A 277 -0.03 -18.99 -2.45
N GLY A 278 0.29 -18.66 -1.21
CA GLY A 278 1.21 -17.60 -0.80
C GLY A 278 2.22 -18.13 0.19
N TYR A 279 3.41 -17.59 0.14
CA TYR A 279 4.49 -17.85 1.06
C TYR A 279 5.26 -16.56 1.33
N ARG A 280 5.65 -16.30 2.58
CA ARG A 280 6.40 -15.10 2.96
C ARG A 280 7.42 -15.46 4.03
N TYR A 281 8.67 -15.17 3.75
CA TYR A 281 9.72 -15.24 4.75
C TYR A 281 9.61 -14.06 5.72
N PRO A 282 9.93 -14.24 7.02
CA PRO A 282 10.02 -13.14 7.95
C PRO A 282 11.06 -12.11 7.47
N SER A 283 10.76 -10.84 7.62
CA SER A 283 11.74 -9.79 7.37
C SER A 283 12.83 -9.79 8.45
N ILE A 284 13.99 -9.23 8.13
CA ILE A 284 15.09 -9.03 9.09
C ILE A 284 14.58 -8.25 10.32
N ALA A 285 13.78 -7.20 10.11
CA ALA A 285 13.20 -6.42 11.20
C ALA A 285 12.26 -7.24 12.10
N GLU A 286 11.42 -8.10 11.55
CA GLU A 286 10.53 -8.97 12.35
C GLU A 286 11.31 -9.96 13.22
N LYS A 287 12.43 -10.50 12.70
CA LYS A 287 13.25 -11.47 13.45
C LYS A 287 14.15 -10.80 14.48
N PHE A 288 14.76 -9.66 14.16
CA PHE A 288 15.93 -9.17 14.87
C PHE A 288 15.75 -7.78 15.50
N ALA A 289 14.62 -7.08 15.26
CA ALA A 289 14.40 -5.78 15.86
C ALA A 289 14.52 -5.86 17.40
N SER A 290 15.47 -5.10 17.96
CA SER A 290 15.72 -5.00 19.39
C SER A 290 15.83 -3.54 19.77
N THR A 291 14.81 -2.97 20.41
CA THR A 291 14.78 -1.56 20.78
C THR A 291 13.82 -1.27 21.91
N THR A 292 13.85 -0.03 22.38
CA THR A 292 12.87 0.53 23.31
C THR A 292 12.16 1.72 22.68
N LEU A 293 10.86 1.80 22.90
CA LEU A 293 10.00 2.91 22.50
C LEU A 293 9.33 3.46 23.77
N GLY A 294 9.97 4.43 24.42
CA GLY A 294 9.58 4.86 25.75
C GLY A 294 9.76 3.73 26.77
N SER A 295 8.66 3.33 27.42
CA SER A 295 8.64 2.20 28.37
C SER A 295 8.42 0.84 27.71
N VAL A 296 8.20 0.79 26.40
CA VAL A 296 7.87 -0.42 25.67
C VAL A 296 9.08 -0.98 24.95
N ARG A 297 9.38 -2.25 25.17
CA ARG A 297 10.46 -2.96 24.46
C ARG A 297 9.93 -3.66 23.21
N ILE A 298 10.74 -3.72 22.16
CA ILE A 298 10.59 -4.66 21.05
C ILE A 298 11.66 -5.73 21.25
N ILE A 299 11.20 -6.98 21.31
CA ILE A 299 12.02 -8.15 21.64
C ILE A 299 12.22 -8.97 20.36
N PRO A 300 13.45 -9.33 19.99
CA PRO A 300 13.72 -10.12 18.81
C PRO A 300 13.17 -11.55 18.91
N ASN A 301 12.84 -12.14 17.77
CA ASN A 301 12.46 -13.54 17.65
C ASN A 301 13.18 -14.21 16.46
N PRO A 302 14.43 -14.68 16.64
CA PRO A 302 15.16 -15.37 15.58
C PRO A 302 14.48 -16.65 15.07
N ASP A 303 13.65 -17.29 15.91
CA ASP A 303 12.96 -18.56 15.60
C ASP A 303 11.66 -18.37 14.83
N LEU A 304 11.35 -17.14 14.42
CA LEU A 304 10.13 -16.81 13.71
C LEU A 304 10.03 -17.61 12.40
N LEU A 305 8.92 -18.33 12.24
CA LEU A 305 8.64 -19.16 11.09
C LEU A 305 8.06 -18.37 9.93
N SER A 306 8.26 -18.87 8.72
CA SER A 306 7.70 -18.31 7.50
C SER A 306 6.17 -18.49 7.46
N GLU A 307 5.48 -17.45 6.98
CA GLU A 307 4.05 -17.52 6.73
C GLU A 307 3.73 -18.31 5.47
N SER A 308 2.68 -19.07 5.52
CA SER A 308 2.12 -19.73 4.34
C SER A 308 0.60 -19.62 4.33
N GLY A 309 0.02 -19.74 3.17
CA GLY A 309 -1.42 -19.70 3.07
C GLY A 309 -1.93 -19.92 1.66
N TRP A 310 -3.23 -19.89 1.52
CA TRP A 310 -3.91 -19.90 0.22
C TRP A 310 -5.13 -19.02 0.26
N ASN A 311 -5.49 -18.52 -0.91
CA ASN A 311 -6.74 -17.82 -1.15
C ASN A 311 -7.49 -18.47 -2.31
N SER A 312 -8.80 -18.45 -2.22
CA SER A 312 -9.71 -18.84 -3.29
C SER A 312 -10.79 -17.78 -3.44
N GLU A 313 -11.14 -17.47 -4.66
CA GLU A 313 -12.15 -16.46 -4.99
C GLU A 313 -13.04 -16.95 -6.13
N LEU A 314 -14.33 -16.65 -6.02
CA LEU A 314 -15.31 -16.75 -7.09
C LEU A 314 -15.94 -15.38 -7.30
N GLY A 315 -16.07 -14.95 -8.53
CA GLY A 315 -16.62 -13.63 -8.85
C GLY A 315 -17.45 -13.61 -10.13
N ILE A 316 -18.37 -12.67 -10.16
CA ILE A 316 -19.16 -12.31 -11.33
C ILE A 316 -19.01 -10.82 -11.60
N LYS A 317 -18.67 -10.49 -12.85
CA LYS A 317 -18.63 -9.13 -13.36
C LYS A 317 -19.68 -8.96 -14.43
N GLN A 318 -20.53 -7.98 -14.24
CA GLN A 318 -21.67 -7.67 -15.13
C GLN A 318 -21.53 -6.25 -15.67
N GLY A 319 -21.51 -6.12 -17.01
CA GLY A 319 -21.78 -4.85 -17.67
C GLY A 319 -23.23 -4.45 -17.52
N VAL A 320 -23.48 -3.20 -17.22
CA VAL A 320 -24.82 -2.64 -16.95
C VAL A 320 -25.12 -1.52 -17.92
N MET A 321 -26.30 -1.55 -18.51
CA MET A 321 -26.86 -0.47 -19.32
C MET A 321 -28.30 -0.24 -18.91
N LEU A 322 -28.59 0.90 -18.27
CA LEU A 322 -29.91 1.31 -17.80
C LEU A 322 -30.26 2.65 -18.47
N GLY A 323 -30.92 2.56 -19.64
CA GLY A 323 -31.16 3.71 -20.50
C GLY A 323 -29.84 4.36 -20.93
N LYS A 324 -29.58 5.62 -20.51
CA LYS A 324 -28.34 6.36 -20.82
C LYS A 324 -27.24 6.17 -19.76
N VAL A 325 -27.48 5.39 -18.71
CA VAL A 325 -26.47 5.05 -17.71
C VAL A 325 -25.75 3.78 -18.14
N THR A 326 -24.43 3.85 -18.26
CA THR A 326 -23.57 2.70 -18.56
C THR A 326 -22.60 2.45 -17.42
N GLY A 327 -22.19 1.20 -17.24
CA GLY A 327 -21.25 0.87 -16.19
C GLY A 327 -21.01 -0.61 -16.04
N GLN A 328 -20.50 -0.97 -14.88
CA GLN A 328 -20.25 -2.36 -14.51
C GLN A 328 -20.42 -2.55 -13.00
N ALA A 329 -20.81 -3.75 -12.62
CA ALA A 329 -20.79 -4.23 -11.24
C ALA A 329 -19.96 -5.51 -11.17
N ASP A 330 -19.28 -5.70 -10.07
CA ASP A 330 -18.41 -6.84 -9.80
C ASP A 330 -18.69 -7.32 -8.37
N LEU A 331 -19.09 -8.58 -8.23
CA LEU A 331 -19.36 -9.22 -6.95
C LEU A 331 -18.42 -10.42 -6.82
N SER A 332 -17.72 -10.52 -5.71
CA SER A 332 -16.91 -11.69 -5.40
C SER A 332 -17.10 -12.18 -3.97
N VAL A 333 -16.88 -13.46 -3.79
CA VAL A 333 -16.74 -14.12 -2.50
C VAL A 333 -15.38 -14.78 -2.44
N PHE A 334 -14.73 -14.68 -1.30
CA PHE A 334 -13.40 -15.22 -1.13
C PHE A 334 -13.19 -15.88 0.23
N MET A 335 -12.24 -16.77 0.27
CA MET A 335 -11.74 -17.41 1.48
C MET A 335 -10.22 -17.39 1.48
N MET A 336 -9.63 -16.98 2.60
CA MET A 336 -8.19 -17.02 2.86
C MET A 336 -7.93 -17.87 4.10
N LYS A 337 -6.91 -18.72 4.02
CA LYS A 337 -6.34 -19.43 5.16
C LYS A 337 -4.86 -19.11 5.22
N ASN A 338 -4.41 -18.63 6.38
CA ASN A 338 -3.00 -18.38 6.66
C ASN A 338 -2.56 -19.28 7.83
N SER A 339 -1.35 -19.77 7.73
CA SER A 339 -0.66 -20.52 8.78
C SER A 339 0.63 -19.77 9.13
N ASN A 340 0.97 -19.73 10.41
CA ASN A 340 2.10 -18.99 10.94
C ASN A 340 2.07 -17.49 10.59
N LEU A 341 0.87 -16.87 10.58
CA LEU A 341 0.75 -15.43 10.37
C LEU A 341 1.58 -14.68 11.40
N ILE A 342 2.44 -13.76 10.97
CA ILE A 342 3.32 -13.02 11.86
C ILE A 342 2.58 -11.80 12.38
N GLU A 343 2.42 -11.72 13.69
CA GLU A 343 1.86 -10.57 14.41
C GLU A 343 2.72 -10.23 15.62
N PHE A 344 2.70 -8.96 16.06
CA PHE A 344 3.38 -8.54 17.27
C PHE A 344 2.44 -8.72 18.47
N TYR A 345 2.89 -9.51 19.45
CA TYR A 345 2.18 -9.71 20.71
C TYR A 345 2.92 -9.07 21.86
N PHE A 346 2.18 -8.39 22.72
CA PHE A 346 2.70 -7.93 24.00
C PHE A 346 2.65 -9.08 25.01
N GLY A 347 3.74 -9.30 25.72
CA GLY A 347 3.85 -10.36 26.72
C GLY A 347 5.02 -10.21 27.65
N LEU A 348 5.12 -11.15 28.60
CA LEU A 348 6.29 -11.34 29.45
C LEU A 348 7.18 -12.42 28.80
N TYR A 349 8.37 -12.02 28.39
CA TYR A 349 9.38 -12.88 27.77
C TYR A 349 10.59 -13.00 28.70
N PRO A 350 11.53 -13.91 28.44
CA PRO A 350 12.76 -13.99 29.23
C PRO A 350 13.54 -12.67 29.34
N GLU A 351 13.47 -11.86 28.27
CA GLU A 351 14.11 -10.54 28.17
C GLU A 351 13.31 -9.42 28.85
N GLY A 352 12.10 -9.73 29.35
CA GLY A 352 11.20 -8.79 30.03
C GLY A 352 9.87 -8.57 29.33
N LEU A 353 9.16 -7.53 29.75
CA LEU A 353 7.90 -7.12 29.16
C LEU A 353 8.12 -6.36 27.85
N GLY A 354 7.41 -6.73 26.77
CA GLY A 354 7.52 -6.05 25.50
C GLY A 354 6.67 -6.65 24.40
N PHE A 355 6.78 -6.06 23.20
CA PHE A 355 6.23 -6.64 21.96
C PHE A 355 7.25 -7.55 21.30
N ARG A 356 6.81 -8.71 20.86
CA ARG A 356 7.61 -9.67 20.12
C ARG A 356 6.83 -10.16 18.91
N ALA A 357 7.48 -10.18 17.74
CA ALA A 357 6.89 -10.83 16.58
C ALA A 357 6.72 -12.33 16.86
N SER A 358 5.54 -12.86 16.64
CA SER A 358 5.20 -14.24 16.93
C SER A 358 4.29 -14.79 15.84
N ASN A 359 4.28 -16.11 15.67
CA ASN A 359 3.43 -16.74 14.69
C ASN A 359 2.04 -17.06 15.29
N VAL A 360 0.99 -16.58 14.64
CA VAL A 360 -0.39 -17.06 14.82
C VAL A 360 -0.53 -18.36 14.03
N GLU A 361 -0.87 -19.45 14.69
CA GLU A 361 -0.86 -20.77 14.05
C GLU A 361 -1.83 -20.85 12.87
N GLN A 362 -3.06 -20.35 13.01
CA GLN A 362 -4.08 -20.41 11.97
C GLN A 362 -4.99 -19.18 11.97
N ALA A 363 -4.96 -18.44 10.88
CA ALA A 363 -5.92 -17.37 10.62
C ALA A 363 -6.82 -17.73 9.43
N ARG A 364 -8.13 -17.45 9.53
CA ARG A 364 -9.08 -17.59 8.43
C ARG A 364 -9.87 -16.32 8.22
N VAL A 365 -10.02 -15.94 6.96
CA VAL A 365 -10.82 -14.79 6.57
C VAL A 365 -11.78 -15.23 5.47
N TYR A 366 -13.07 -15.07 5.72
CA TYR A 366 -14.10 -15.17 4.69
C TYR A 366 -14.55 -13.78 4.34
N GLY A 367 -14.87 -13.53 3.09
CA GLY A 367 -15.32 -12.21 2.72
C GLY A 367 -16.13 -12.16 1.44
N THR A 368 -16.77 -11.01 1.28
CA THR A 368 -17.51 -10.65 0.07
C THR A 368 -17.12 -9.24 -0.31
N GLU A 369 -16.88 -9.02 -1.60
CA GLU A 369 -16.60 -7.70 -2.17
C GLU A 369 -17.60 -7.39 -3.27
N LEU A 370 -18.13 -6.18 -3.21
CA LEU A 370 -18.97 -5.59 -4.25
C LEU A 370 -18.31 -4.31 -4.73
N GLU A 371 -18.06 -4.22 -6.03
CA GLU A 371 -17.58 -3.00 -6.67
C GLU A 371 -18.53 -2.61 -7.80
N PHE A 372 -18.71 -1.32 -8.02
CA PHE A 372 -19.44 -0.82 -9.17
C PHE A 372 -18.84 0.48 -9.69
N THR A 373 -19.08 0.70 -10.99
CA THR A 373 -18.77 1.95 -11.67
C THR A 373 -19.92 2.26 -12.61
N LEU A 374 -20.45 3.47 -12.51
CA LEU A 374 -21.55 3.97 -13.32
C LEU A 374 -21.15 5.31 -13.94
N ASN A 375 -21.52 5.52 -15.18
CA ASN A 375 -21.29 6.75 -15.92
C ASN A 375 -22.54 7.16 -16.66
N ARG A 376 -22.83 8.45 -16.68
CA ARG A 376 -23.86 9.06 -17.53
C ARG A 376 -23.35 10.35 -18.12
N ARG A 377 -23.40 10.46 -19.42
CA ARG A 377 -23.04 11.68 -20.17
C ARG A 377 -24.28 12.47 -20.57
N TYR A 378 -24.17 13.77 -20.44
CA TYR A 378 -25.06 14.79 -20.97
C TYR A 378 -24.27 15.70 -21.90
N ASP A 379 -24.91 16.56 -22.67
CA ASP A 379 -24.24 17.45 -23.61
C ASP A 379 -23.13 18.31 -22.97
N ASN A 380 -23.39 18.82 -21.77
CA ASN A 380 -22.47 19.72 -21.06
C ASN A 380 -22.00 19.19 -19.68
N ALA A 381 -22.31 17.95 -19.35
CA ALA A 381 -21.99 17.38 -18.06
C ALA A 381 -21.72 15.89 -18.14
N GLU A 382 -20.90 15.39 -17.26
CA GLU A 382 -20.69 13.97 -17.03
C GLU A 382 -20.84 13.68 -15.54
N ILE A 383 -21.59 12.64 -15.21
CA ILE A 383 -21.74 12.15 -13.84
C ILE A 383 -21.10 10.77 -13.78
N TYR A 384 -20.19 10.59 -12.87
CA TYR A 384 -19.48 9.35 -12.62
C TYR A 384 -19.65 8.95 -11.16
N ALA A 385 -19.98 7.69 -10.93
CA ALA A 385 -20.07 7.10 -9.61
C ALA A 385 -19.27 5.81 -9.57
N THR A 386 -18.39 5.66 -8.60
CA THR A 386 -17.72 4.39 -8.30
C THR A 386 -17.83 4.10 -6.82
N GLY A 387 -18.12 2.86 -6.49
CA GLY A 387 -18.24 2.43 -5.11
C GLY A 387 -17.68 1.03 -4.90
N GLY A 388 -17.32 0.75 -3.67
CA GLY A 388 -16.88 -0.55 -3.23
C GLY A 388 -17.33 -0.81 -1.80
N TYR A 389 -17.72 -2.03 -1.54
CA TYR A 389 -18.07 -2.52 -0.22
C TYR A 389 -17.41 -3.86 0.02
N THR A 390 -16.75 -4.00 1.15
CA THR A 390 -16.09 -5.23 1.58
C THR A 390 -16.65 -5.66 2.93
N TYR A 391 -17.10 -6.88 3.02
CA TYR A 391 -17.39 -7.58 4.26
C TYR A 391 -16.33 -8.64 4.51
N ILE A 392 -15.79 -8.71 5.73
CA ILE A 392 -14.88 -9.77 6.15
C ILE A 392 -15.31 -10.38 7.48
N TYR A 393 -15.02 -11.66 7.62
CA TYR A 393 -15.15 -12.41 8.87
C TYR A 393 -13.78 -13.00 9.23
N PRO A 394 -12.92 -12.21 9.93
CA PRO A 394 -11.52 -12.53 10.18
C PRO A 394 -11.38 -13.21 11.55
N VAL A 395 -11.18 -14.53 11.57
CA VAL A 395 -11.07 -15.31 12.81
C VAL A 395 -9.66 -15.86 13.00
N ASP A 396 -9.22 -15.83 14.25
CA ASP A 396 -8.09 -16.60 14.73
C ASP A 396 -8.60 -18.01 15.11
N LYS A 397 -7.91 -19.04 14.60
CA LYS A 397 -8.22 -20.45 14.86
C LYS A 397 -7.12 -21.14 15.66
N SER A 398 -6.10 -20.39 16.11
CA SER A 398 -5.03 -20.93 16.96
C SER A 398 -5.52 -21.20 18.38
N GLU A 399 -6.37 -20.34 18.89
CA GLU A 399 -6.99 -20.51 20.21
C GLU A 399 -8.18 -21.46 20.11
N ILE A 400 -7.92 -22.76 20.23
CA ILE A 400 -8.96 -23.79 20.33
C ILE A 400 -9.37 -23.90 21.80
N ASN A 401 -10.02 -22.90 22.33
CA ASN A 401 -10.76 -23.02 23.60
C ASN A 401 -12.20 -22.50 23.43
N ASN A 402 -12.95 -23.40 22.88
CA ASN A 402 -14.26 -23.88 23.31
C ASN A 402 -15.49 -23.00 23.25
N GLU A 403 -15.61 -21.77 23.13
CA GLU A 403 -16.97 -21.18 22.98
C GLU A 403 -16.97 -19.78 22.38
N ASP A 404 -15.87 -19.04 22.45
CA ASP A 404 -15.84 -17.67 21.96
C ASP A 404 -15.07 -17.54 20.65
N ILE A 405 -15.67 -16.82 19.71
CA ILE A 405 -15.02 -16.48 18.44
C ILE A 405 -13.97 -15.41 18.70
N VAL A 406 -12.69 -15.78 18.56
CA VAL A 406 -11.59 -14.82 18.61
C VAL A 406 -11.38 -14.21 17.22
N TYR A 407 -11.49 -12.88 17.13
CA TYR A 407 -11.21 -12.16 15.90
C TYR A 407 -9.74 -11.76 15.82
N LEU A 408 -9.20 -11.77 14.60
CA LEU A 408 -7.89 -11.16 14.34
C LEU A 408 -7.89 -9.68 14.76
N LYS A 409 -6.80 -9.26 15.39
CA LYS A 409 -6.65 -7.91 15.92
C LYS A 409 -6.69 -6.86 14.81
N TYR A 410 -7.14 -5.65 15.14
CA TYR A 410 -7.17 -4.47 14.27
C TYR A 410 -7.98 -4.65 12.98
N ARG A 411 -8.86 -5.60 12.90
CA ARG A 411 -9.76 -5.82 11.76
C ARG A 411 -11.13 -5.21 11.98
N ARG A 412 -11.78 -4.84 10.87
CA ARG A 412 -13.15 -4.29 10.84
C ARG A 412 -14.01 -5.15 9.93
N LYS A 413 -15.24 -5.47 10.33
CA LYS A 413 -16.13 -6.33 9.52
C LYS A 413 -16.55 -5.65 8.22
N HIS A 414 -16.86 -4.37 8.27
CA HIS A 414 -17.47 -3.65 7.15
C HIS A 414 -16.59 -2.47 6.74
N SER A 415 -16.36 -2.34 5.44
CA SER A 415 -15.65 -1.24 4.82
C SER A 415 -16.37 -0.82 3.56
N GLY A 416 -16.66 0.45 3.39
CA GLY A 416 -17.30 0.99 2.19
C GLY A 416 -16.63 2.26 1.70
N LYS A 417 -16.61 2.46 0.39
CA LYS A 417 -16.19 3.68 -0.28
C LYS A 417 -17.18 4.02 -1.37
N LEU A 418 -17.51 5.29 -1.51
CA LEU A 418 -18.29 5.82 -2.63
C LEU A 418 -17.66 7.12 -3.08
N TYR A 419 -17.31 7.19 -4.35
CA TYR A 419 -16.84 8.40 -5.00
C TYR A 419 -17.85 8.84 -6.05
N LEU A 420 -18.35 10.05 -5.92
CA LEU A 420 -19.22 10.72 -6.86
C LEU A 420 -18.43 11.86 -7.50
N TYR A 421 -18.45 11.92 -8.82
CA TYR A 421 -17.78 12.98 -9.56
C TYR A 421 -18.71 13.52 -10.63
N THR A 422 -18.74 14.81 -10.78
CA THR A 422 -19.39 15.48 -11.89
C THR A 422 -18.50 16.57 -12.46
N ASN A 423 -18.53 16.69 -13.77
CA ASN A 423 -18.06 17.88 -14.45
C ASN A 423 -19.26 18.57 -15.12
N TRP A 424 -19.30 19.87 -15.07
CA TRP A 424 -20.27 20.70 -15.76
C TRP A 424 -19.54 21.90 -16.35
N LYS A 425 -19.37 21.88 -17.69
CA LYS A 425 -18.54 22.87 -18.38
C LYS A 425 -17.12 22.91 -17.80
N ARG A 426 -16.78 24.01 -17.09
CA ARG A 426 -15.47 24.24 -16.44
C ARG A 426 -15.44 23.85 -14.96
N LEU A 427 -16.60 23.57 -14.38
CA LEU A 427 -16.70 23.19 -12.97
C LEU A 427 -16.56 21.68 -12.82
N GLU A 428 -15.82 21.28 -11.80
CA GLU A 428 -15.64 19.90 -11.38
C GLU A 428 -16.03 19.78 -9.91
N LEU A 429 -16.69 18.71 -9.54
CA LEU A 429 -17.04 18.45 -8.14
C LEU A 429 -16.87 16.96 -7.85
N GLY A 430 -16.02 16.65 -6.88
CA GLY A 430 -15.85 15.33 -6.31
C GLY A 430 -16.41 15.24 -4.90
N LEU A 431 -17.07 14.15 -4.57
CA LEU A 431 -17.47 13.77 -3.22
C LEU A 431 -16.95 12.37 -2.94
N ASN A 432 -16.24 12.20 -1.85
CA ASN A 432 -15.73 10.90 -1.43
C ASN A 432 -16.28 10.55 -0.05
N PHE A 433 -16.92 9.39 0.06
CA PHE A 433 -17.47 8.84 1.30
C PHE A 433 -16.67 7.60 1.70
N ASN A 434 -16.18 7.54 2.93
CA ASN A 434 -15.55 6.35 3.49
C ASN A 434 -16.32 5.92 4.73
N ILE A 435 -16.76 4.66 4.73
CA ILE A 435 -17.53 4.06 5.81
C ILE A 435 -16.70 2.93 6.41
N ARG A 436 -16.59 2.88 7.72
CA ARG A 436 -15.87 1.84 8.45
C ARG A 436 -16.65 1.42 9.68
N SER A 437 -16.75 0.11 9.93
CA SER A 437 -17.28 -0.40 11.20
C SER A 437 -16.25 -0.25 12.33
N LYS A 438 -16.67 -0.55 13.55
CA LYS A 438 -15.77 -0.61 14.71
C LYS A 438 -14.65 -1.63 14.51
N ILE A 439 -13.53 -1.44 15.20
CA ILE A 439 -12.46 -2.44 15.30
C ILE A 439 -12.96 -3.62 16.15
N LEU A 440 -12.65 -4.85 15.73
CA LEU A 440 -13.18 -6.06 16.36
C LEU A 440 -12.41 -6.45 17.62
N ASN A 441 -11.09 -6.36 17.55
CA ASN A 441 -10.18 -6.81 18.59
C ASN A 441 -8.89 -5.99 18.58
N ILE A 442 -8.24 -5.84 19.72
CA ILE A 442 -6.94 -5.15 19.92
C ILE A 442 -6.07 -5.97 20.86
N ASP A 443 -4.82 -5.54 21.07
CA ASP A 443 -3.93 -6.22 22.02
C ASP A 443 -4.39 -6.07 23.45
N ASP A 444 -4.29 -7.16 24.22
CA ASP A 444 -4.68 -7.23 25.63
C ASP A 444 -3.95 -6.23 26.52
N VAL A 445 -2.74 -5.81 26.13
CA VAL A 445 -1.98 -4.79 26.83
C VAL A 445 -2.74 -3.48 27.02
N PHE A 446 -3.63 -3.15 26.06
CA PHE A 446 -4.48 -1.95 26.12
C PHE A 446 -5.78 -2.15 26.91
N LEU A 447 -6.11 -3.39 27.26
CA LEU A 447 -7.33 -3.75 27.99
C LEU A 447 -7.05 -4.16 29.43
N ASN A 448 -5.88 -4.74 29.69
CA ASN A 448 -5.50 -5.27 30.99
C ASN A 448 -5.28 -4.14 32.00
N ILE A 449 -5.87 -4.26 33.20
CA ILE A 449 -5.85 -3.25 34.25
C ILE A 449 -4.43 -2.91 34.74
N PHE A 450 -3.49 -3.84 34.66
CA PHE A 450 -2.11 -3.62 35.12
C PHE A 450 -1.21 -2.91 34.10
N THR A 451 -1.59 -2.91 32.82
CA THR A 451 -0.73 -2.40 31.74
C THR A 451 -1.31 -1.22 30.98
N ARG A 452 -2.64 -1.16 30.85
CA ARG A 452 -3.34 -0.21 29.97
C ARG A 452 -3.00 1.27 30.24
N GLU A 453 -3.00 1.67 31.52
CA GLU A 453 -2.72 3.06 31.88
C GLU A 453 -1.22 3.41 31.83
N ALA A 454 -0.34 2.42 31.99
CA ALA A 454 1.10 2.63 31.87
C ALA A 454 1.54 2.75 30.41
N ILE A 455 0.84 2.08 29.48
CA ILE A 455 1.20 2.07 28.05
C ILE A 455 0.47 3.19 27.30
N LEU A 456 -0.83 3.36 27.57
CA LEU A 456 -1.66 4.32 26.79
C LEU A 456 -2.73 4.93 27.73
N PRO A 457 -2.37 5.96 28.51
CA PRO A 457 -3.23 6.54 29.54
C PRO A 457 -4.60 7.01 29.02
N GLY A 458 -5.67 6.59 29.68
CA GLY A 458 -7.06 6.93 29.35
C GLY A 458 -7.61 6.27 28.10
N PHE A 459 -6.82 5.40 27.45
CA PHE A 459 -7.24 4.76 26.20
C PHE A 459 -8.40 3.78 26.41
N TYR A 460 -8.42 3.06 27.52
CA TYR A 460 -9.47 2.07 27.78
C TYR A 460 -10.87 2.71 27.80
N ASP A 461 -11.04 3.80 28.51
CA ASP A 461 -12.31 4.52 28.60
C ASP A 461 -12.70 5.13 27.24
N TYR A 462 -11.72 5.72 26.53
CA TYR A 462 -11.92 6.18 25.15
C TYR A 462 -12.36 5.05 24.22
N TRP A 463 -11.73 3.88 24.31
CA TRP A 463 -12.08 2.72 23.50
C TRP A 463 -13.50 2.24 23.75
N GLN A 464 -13.92 2.17 25.00
CA GLN A 464 -15.29 1.76 25.36
C GLN A 464 -16.33 2.75 24.82
N ALA A 465 -16.04 4.04 24.85
CA ALA A 465 -16.96 5.09 24.40
C ALA A 465 -16.97 5.28 22.87
N ASP A 466 -15.81 5.22 22.21
CA ASP A 466 -15.61 5.73 20.86
C ASP A 466 -15.16 4.69 19.82
N ASN A 467 -15.01 3.40 20.19
CA ASN A 467 -14.84 2.34 19.20
C ASN A 467 -16.17 2.02 18.50
N LYS A 468 -16.57 2.89 17.60
CA LYS A 468 -17.83 2.83 16.86
C LYS A 468 -17.61 2.90 15.33
N SER A 469 -18.67 2.64 14.58
CA SER A 469 -18.67 2.88 13.14
C SER A 469 -18.61 4.37 12.84
N TYR A 470 -17.94 4.75 11.76
CA TYR A 470 -17.84 6.14 11.35
C TYR A 470 -17.92 6.33 9.83
N ILE A 471 -18.21 7.56 9.43
CA ILE A 471 -18.21 8.01 8.05
C ILE A 471 -17.34 9.27 7.97
N THR A 472 -16.44 9.31 7.00
CA THR A 472 -15.75 10.54 6.59
C THR A 472 -16.21 10.97 5.20
N ILE A 473 -16.32 12.26 4.99
CA ILE A 473 -16.75 12.86 3.72
C ILE A 473 -15.69 13.85 3.28
N ASP A 474 -15.23 13.74 2.03
CA ASP A 474 -14.33 14.74 1.42
C ASP A 474 -15.06 15.42 0.27
N LEU A 475 -14.91 16.76 0.18
CA LEU A 475 -15.43 17.59 -0.88
C LEU A 475 -14.26 18.13 -1.72
N ILE A 476 -14.32 17.93 -3.03
CA ILE A 476 -13.21 18.26 -3.95
C ILE A 476 -13.77 19.12 -5.11
N PRO A 477 -13.87 20.44 -4.95
CA PRO A 477 -14.24 21.35 -6.03
C PRO A 477 -13.05 21.62 -6.95
N GLY A 478 -13.31 21.84 -8.23
CA GLY A 478 -12.33 22.24 -9.23
C GLY A 478 -12.91 23.21 -10.25
N TYR A 479 -12.04 24.07 -10.79
CA TYR A 479 -12.37 25.00 -11.86
C TYR A 479 -11.29 25.02 -12.93
N LYS A 480 -11.63 24.64 -14.15
CA LYS A 480 -10.76 24.75 -15.32
C LYS A 480 -10.71 26.20 -15.78
N ILE A 481 -9.65 26.91 -15.44
CA ILE A 481 -9.43 28.31 -15.87
C ILE A 481 -9.38 28.36 -17.40
N ASN A 482 -8.60 27.44 -17.99
CA ASN A 482 -8.51 27.18 -19.42
C ASN A 482 -8.02 25.73 -19.66
N ASP A 483 -7.67 25.39 -20.90
CA ASP A 483 -7.22 24.01 -21.25
C ASP A 483 -5.86 23.63 -20.63
N ARG A 484 -5.11 24.61 -20.10
CA ARG A 484 -3.79 24.40 -19.50
C ARG A 484 -3.80 24.47 -17.99
N PHE A 485 -4.67 25.28 -17.38
CA PHE A 485 -4.63 25.58 -15.96
C PHE A 485 -5.93 25.21 -15.25
N THR A 486 -5.77 24.60 -14.11
CA THR A 486 -6.89 24.23 -13.21
C THR A 486 -6.58 24.70 -11.79
N LEU A 487 -7.57 25.32 -11.15
CA LEU A 487 -7.59 25.59 -9.73
C LEU A 487 -8.52 24.58 -9.07
N SER A 488 -8.05 23.88 -8.06
CA SER A 488 -8.87 22.91 -7.32
C SER A 488 -8.66 23.07 -5.81
N GLY A 489 -9.64 22.63 -5.05
CA GLY A 489 -9.58 22.60 -3.61
C GLY A 489 -9.94 21.21 -3.08
N ALA A 490 -9.67 20.98 -1.80
CA ALA A 490 -10.22 19.84 -1.09
C ALA A 490 -10.55 20.25 0.35
N VAL A 491 -11.71 19.82 0.82
CA VAL A 491 -12.06 19.81 2.24
C VAL A 491 -12.13 18.34 2.63
N LYS A 492 -11.07 17.83 3.24
CA LYS A 492 -11.01 16.45 3.74
C LYS A 492 -11.68 16.38 5.11
N ASN A 493 -12.35 15.26 5.37
CA ASN A 493 -13.12 15.06 6.60
C ASN A 493 -14.06 16.24 6.89
N LEU A 494 -14.93 16.56 5.92
CA LEU A 494 -15.83 17.73 5.92
C LEU A 494 -16.63 17.87 7.22
N THR A 495 -17.07 16.75 7.79
CA THR A 495 -17.86 16.68 9.02
C THR A 495 -17.02 16.78 10.29
N ASN A 496 -15.69 16.87 10.15
CA ASN A 496 -14.75 16.83 11.27
C ASN A 496 -14.98 15.62 12.19
N THR A 497 -15.25 14.47 11.58
CA THR A 497 -15.47 13.22 12.27
C THR A 497 -14.17 12.79 12.97
N GLU A 498 -14.27 12.48 14.25
CA GLU A 498 -13.21 11.89 15.04
C GLU A 498 -13.20 10.37 14.81
N TYR A 499 -12.03 9.84 14.48
CA TYR A 499 -11.88 8.41 14.24
C TYR A 499 -10.43 7.97 14.47
N MET A 500 -10.25 6.68 14.70
CA MET A 500 -8.99 6.10 15.10
C MET A 500 -8.57 4.99 14.13
N GLY A 501 -7.29 4.95 13.78
CA GLY A 501 -6.70 3.92 12.94
C GLY A 501 -6.32 2.67 13.74
N ARG A 502 -5.57 2.86 14.80
CA ARG A 502 -5.10 1.85 15.78
C ARG A 502 -5.12 2.50 17.18
N PRO A 503 -4.90 1.75 18.27
CA PRO A 503 -4.86 2.32 19.63
C PRO A 503 -3.96 3.57 19.71
N GLY A 504 -4.52 4.68 20.21
CA GLY A 504 -3.82 5.95 20.36
C GLY A 504 -3.52 6.72 19.07
N ASP A 505 -3.94 6.23 17.90
CA ASP A 505 -3.68 6.83 16.59
C ASP A 505 -4.93 7.55 16.07
N ILE A 506 -5.24 8.72 16.67
CA ILE A 506 -6.31 9.61 16.18
C ILE A 506 -5.94 10.11 14.79
N GLN A 507 -6.84 9.91 13.86
CA GLN A 507 -6.65 10.25 12.46
C GLN A 507 -6.92 11.75 12.19
N PRO A 508 -6.46 12.30 11.05
CA PRO A 508 -6.57 13.74 10.79
C PRO A 508 -7.99 14.25 10.89
N GLN A 509 -8.13 15.35 11.62
CA GLN A 509 -9.32 16.19 11.63
C GLN A 509 -9.55 16.80 10.24
N ARG A 510 -10.57 17.66 10.12
CA ARG A 510 -10.84 18.38 8.88
C ARG A 510 -9.61 19.18 8.45
N SER A 511 -9.34 19.17 7.14
CA SER A 511 -8.29 19.98 6.54
C SER A 511 -8.78 20.62 5.25
N TYR A 512 -8.19 21.75 4.91
CA TYR A 512 -8.48 22.53 3.71
C TYR A 512 -7.25 22.60 2.84
N THR A 513 -7.43 22.41 1.55
CA THR A 513 -6.34 22.42 0.58
C THR A 513 -6.72 23.27 -0.63
N LEU A 514 -5.77 24.02 -1.15
CA LEU A 514 -5.87 24.72 -2.43
C LEU A 514 -4.72 24.25 -3.32
N ARG A 515 -5.05 23.90 -4.57
CA ARG A 515 -4.10 23.41 -5.58
C ARG A 515 -4.25 24.18 -6.87
N PHE A 516 -3.13 24.68 -7.37
CA PHE A 516 -3.00 25.21 -8.73
C PHE A 516 -2.18 24.25 -9.57
N SER A 517 -2.70 23.83 -10.72
CA SER A 517 -2.03 22.88 -11.60
C SER A 517 -2.01 23.36 -13.04
N GLY A 518 -0.95 22.96 -13.76
CA GLY A 518 -0.76 23.25 -15.17
C GLY A 518 -0.30 22.04 -15.99
N LYS A 519 -0.71 22.05 -17.28
CA LYS A 519 -0.34 21.05 -18.28
C LYS A 519 -0.04 21.74 -19.61
N PHE A 520 1.13 21.42 -20.18
CA PHE A 520 1.62 21.96 -21.45
C PHE A 520 2.01 20.84 -22.39
#